data_04ca358ecd1a0e0a128fef5863f68f75
#
_entry.id   04ca358ecd1a0e0a128fef5863f68f75
#
_cell.length_a   1.000
_cell.length_b   1.000
_cell.length_c   1.000
_cell.angle_alpha   90.00
_cell.angle_beta   90.00
_cell.angle_gamma   90.00
#
_symmetry.space_group_name_H-M   'P 1'
#
loop_
_entity.id
_entity.type
_entity.pdbx_description
1 polymer ?
#
loop_
_entity_poly.entity_id
_entity_poly.type
_entity_poly.pdbx_seq_one_letter_code
_entity_poly.pdbx_strand_id
1 'polypeptide(L)'
;MLISADRFLDIPVMSLQTGSELARTSREIINPKNLSIIAYELEGRLLDQHPSLLRIDDVREIGPLGMIIDSTDEIIGIDDVITIKEIYDINFTLKDKLVIDEKNKKIGKVIGYTLAAGNFIIQQLRIRRPFLKSFGDTELLIHRSQIIKVTDDKIVVKSATISHIAEKTPIPQINSYENPFRKQPRPQPESTEAD
;
A
#
# COMPACT_ATOMS: atom_id res chain seq x y z
N MET A 1 -6.95 8.25 -2.68
CA MET A 1 -5.96 8.02 -1.59
C MET A 1 -5.15 6.79 -1.93
N LEU A 2 -3.82 6.81 -1.72
CA LEU A 2 -2.95 5.63 -1.90
C LEU A 2 -2.67 4.99 -0.54
N ILE A 3 -2.77 3.66 -0.48
CA ILE A 3 -2.57 2.87 0.75
C ILE A 3 -1.56 1.77 0.46
N SER A 4 -0.64 1.49 1.39
CA SER A 4 0.28 0.35 1.26
C SER A 4 -0.50 -0.96 1.28
N ALA A 5 -0.19 -1.88 0.35
CA ALA A 5 -0.88 -3.18 0.26
C ALA A 5 -0.71 -4.03 1.52
N ASP A 6 0.43 -3.91 2.20
CA ASP A 6 0.69 -4.65 3.44
C ASP A 6 -0.33 -4.34 4.56
N ARG A 7 -1.04 -3.20 4.47
CA ARG A 7 -2.10 -2.85 5.44
C ARG A 7 -3.34 -3.70 5.34
N PHE A 8 -3.50 -4.45 4.26
CA PHE A 8 -4.64 -5.33 4.02
C PHE A 8 -4.32 -6.80 4.28
N LEU A 9 -3.14 -7.10 4.79
CA LEU A 9 -2.77 -8.44 5.26
C LEU A 9 -2.96 -8.54 6.78
N ASP A 10 -3.41 -9.70 7.21
CA ASP A 10 -3.73 -10.01 8.62
C ASP A 10 -4.74 -9.05 9.25
N ILE A 11 -5.70 -8.54 8.45
CA ILE A 11 -6.80 -7.73 8.97
C ILE A 11 -8.07 -8.57 9.14
N PRO A 12 -8.91 -8.24 10.14
CA PRO A 12 -10.17 -8.94 10.37
C PRO A 12 -11.13 -8.83 9.18
N VAL A 13 -11.88 -9.89 8.92
CA VAL A 13 -13.06 -9.91 8.07
C VAL A 13 -14.27 -10.06 8.98
N MET A 14 -15.13 -9.04 9.03
CA MET A 14 -16.24 -8.91 9.95
C MET A 14 -17.57 -9.14 9.23
N SER A 15 -18.45 -9.95 9.82
CA SER A 15 -19.82 -10.09 9.33
C SER A 15 -20.69 -8.97 9.88
N LEU A 16 -21.41 -8.28 9.01
CA LEU A 16 -22.42 -7.30 9.40
C LEU A 16 -23.63 -8.00 10.07
N GLN A 17 -24.00 -9.17 9.57
CA GLN A 17 -25.14 -9.93 10.08
C GLN A 17 -24.96 -10.36 11.53
N THR A 18 -23.77 -10.83 11.90
CA THR A 18 -23.49 -11.36 13.24
C THR A 18 -22.69 -10.43 14.14
N GLY A 19 -22.06 -9.40 13.56
CA GLY A 19 -21.18 -8.49 14.28
C GLY A 19 -19.86 -9.15 14.76
N SER A 20 -19.51 -10.34 14.24
CA SER A 20 -18.35 -11.11 14.67
C SER A 20 -17.26 -11.17 13.61
N GLU A 21 -16.03 -11.40 14.04
CA GLU A 21 -14.90 -11.74 13.16
C GLU A 21 -15.10 -13.16 12.63
N LEU A 22 -15.07 -13.32 11.30
CA LEU A 22 -15.20 -14.59 10.61
C LEU A 22 -13.84 -15.21 10.30
N ALA A 23 -12.90 -14.36 9.86
CA ALA A 23 -11.60 -14.77 9.38
C ALA A 23 -10.64 -13.56 9.36
N ARG A 24 -9.42 -13.80 8.91
CA ARG A 24 -8.42 -12.76 8.64
C ARG A 24 -7.86 -12.95 7.23
N THR A 25 -7.49 -11.85 6.60
CA THR A 25 -6.81 -11.89 5.29
C THR A 25 -5.38 -12.41 5.44
N SER A 26 -4.95 -13.32 4.57
CA SER A 26 -3.60 -13.89 4.61
C SER A 26 -2.77 -13.56 3.37
N ARG A 27 -3.33 -13.75 2.19
CA ARG A 27 -2.64 -13.53 0.92
C ARG A 27 -3.53 -12.82 -0.09
N GLU A 28 -2.96 -11.84 -0.79
CA GLU A 28 -3.62 -11.18 -1.91
C GLU A 28 -3.56 -12.02 -3.20
N ILE A 29 -4.67 -12.06 -3.94
CA ILE A 29 -4.76 -12.65 -5.28
C ILE A 29 -4.70 -11.52 -6.30
N ILE A 30 -3.57 -11.42 -7.00
CA ILE A 30 -3.29 -10.34 -7.94
C ILE A 30 -3.54 -10.82 -9.37
N ASN A 31 -4.35 -10.10 -10.12
CA ASN A 31 -4.48 -10.30 -11.55
C ASN A 31 -3.29 -9.62 -12.27
N PRO A 32 -2.39 -10.40 -12.90
CA PRO A 32 -1.20 -9.86 -13.56
C PRO A 32 -1.51 -9.04 -14.82
N LYS A 33 -2.67 -9.24 -15.44
CA LYS A 33 -3.05 -8.55 -16.69
C LYS A 33 -3.35 -7.08 -16.46
N ASN A 34 -3.95 -6.75 -15.31
CA ASN A 34 -4.36 -5.39 -15.00
C ASN A 34 -3.77 -4.85 -13.68
N LEU A 35 -2.94 -5.63 -12.99
CA LEU A 35 -2.33 -5.27 -11.70
C LEU A 35 -3.39 -4.77 -10.69
N SER A 36 -4.46 -5.54 -10.50
CA SER A 36 -5.43 -5.32 -9.43
C SER A 36 -5.44 -6.52 -8.48
N ILE A 37 -5.71 -6.27 -7.21
CA ILE A 37 -6.08 -7.33 -6.27
C ILE A 37 -7.54 -7.63 -6.51
N ILE A 38 -7.88 -8.89 -6.77
CA ILE A 38 -9.25 -9.34 -7.06
C ILE A 38 -9.89 -10.07 -5.87
N ALA A 39 -9.07 -10.67 -5.01
CA ALA A 39 -9.51 -11.37 -3.83
C ALA A 39 -8.40 -11.44 -2.78
N TYR A 40 -8.76 -11.78 -1.57
CA TYR A 40 -7.84 -12.20 -0.51
C TYR A 40 -8.13 -13.64 -0.12
N GLU A 41 -7.08 -14.43 0.05
CA GLU A 41 -7.16 -15.71 0.76
C GLU A 41 -7.34 -15.43 2.24
N LEU A 42 -8.16 -16.26 2.89
CA LEU A 42 -8.55 -16.08 4.28
C LEU A 42 -8.04 -17.22 5.14
N GLU A 43 -7.73 -16.88 6.39
CA GLU A 43 -7.44 -17.83 7.46
C GLU A 43 -8.40 -17.60 8.61
N GLY A 44 -8.95 -18.70 9.16
CA GLY A 44 -9.89 -18.62 10.28
C GLY A 44 -10.40 -19.99 10.68
N ARG A 45 -10.84 -20.10 11.95
CA ARG A 45 -11.34 -21.36 12.50
C ARG A 45 -12.78 -21.69 12.08
N LEU A 46 -13.49 -20.69 11.56
CA LEU A 46 -14.90 -20.79 11.16
C LEU A 46 -15.06 -21.04 9.66
N LEU A 47 -13.95 -21.26 8.94
CA LEU A 47 -13.95 -21.49 7.50
C LEU A 47 -14.18 -22.97 7.19
N ASP A 48 -15.19 -23.26 6.40
CA ASP A 48 -15.57 -24.64 6.03
C ASP A 48 -14.73 -25.19 4.85
N GLN A 49 -14.11 -24.29 4.08
CA GLN A 49 -13.35 -24.62 2.88
C GLN A 49 -11.89 -24.12 2.97
N HIS A 50 -10.98 -24.80 2.28
CA HIS A 50 -9.58 -24.42 2.18
C HIS A 50 -9.06 -24.67 0.75
N PRO A 51 -8.56 -23.64 0.03
CA PRO A 51 -8.53 -22.24 0.44
C PRO A 51 -9.90 -21.57 0.41
N SER A 52 -10.15 -20.70 1.38
CA SER A 52 -11.30 -19.79 1.39
C SER A 52 -10.88 -18.42 0.90
N LEU A 53 -11.72 -17.79 0.10
CA LEU A 53 -11.42 -16.51 -0.56
C LEU A 53 -12.52 -15.49 -0.29
N LEU A 54 -12.12 -14.22 -0.18
CA LEU A 54 -13.01 -13.07 -0.18
C LEU A 54 -12.71 -12.22 -1.41
N ARG A 55 -13.69 -12.05 -2.30
CA ARG A 55 -13.57 -11.16 -3.44
C ARG A 55 -13.62 -9.70 -2.97
N ILE A 56 -12.85 -8.84 -3.63
CA ILE A 56 -12.89 -7.39 -3.32
C ILE A 56 -14.27 -6.79 -3.59
N ASP A 57 -14.96 -7.29 -4.62
CA ASP A 57 -16.29 -6.80 -5.01
C ASP A 57 -17.37 -7.11 -3.95
N ASP A 58 -17.14 -8.08 -3.06
CA ASP A 58 -18.07 -8.45 -1.99
C ASP A 58 -17.76 -7.72 -0.67
N VAL A 59 -16.66 -6.96 -0.63
CA VAL A 59 -16.33 -6.12 0.53
C VAL A 59 -17.21 -4.88 0.53
N ARG A 60 -18.09 -4.78 1.52
CA ARG A 60 -19.02 -3.65 1.68
C ARG A 60 -18.32 -2.38 2.13
N GLU A 61 -17.44 -2.50 3.11
CA GLU A 61 -16.73 -1.39 3.72
C GLU A 61 -15.35 -1.84 4.23
N ILE A 62 -14.40 -0.92 4.20
CA ILE A 62 -13.09 -1.09 4.80
C ILE A 62 -12.86 0.05 5.79
N GLY A 63 -12.70 -0.32 7.04
CA GLY A 63 -12.58 0.64 8.13
C GLY A 63 -11.62 0.19 9.23
N PRO A 64 -11.67 0.84 10.39
CA PRO A 64 -10.82 0.50 11.53
C PRO A 64 -11.02 -0.92 12.07
N LEU A 65 -12.19 -1.51 11.83
CA LEU A 65 -12.54 -2.86 12.25
C LEU A 65 -12.07 -3.94 11.26
N GLY A 66 -11.55 -3.58 10.11
CA GLY A 66 -11.14 -4.49 9.03
C GLY A 66 -12.00 -4.37 7.79
N MET A 67 -12.15 -5.47 7.04
CA MET A 67 -13.07 -5.60 5.91
C MET A 67 -14.44 -6.06 6.44
N ILE A 68 -15.49 -5.33 6.09
CA ILE A 68 -16.86 -5.66 6.49
C ILE A 68 -17.57 -6.27 5.28
N ILE A 69 -18.16 -7.43 5.47
CA ILE A 69 -19.00 -8.16 4.51
C ILE A 69 -20.39 -8.35 5.10
N ASP A 70 -21.39 -8.67 4.29
CA ASP A 70 -22.76 -8.82 4.77
C ASP A 70 -22.91 -10.09 5.62
N SER A 71 -22.46 -11.23 5.12
CA SER A 71 -22.56 -12.53 5.81
C SER A 71 -21.39 -13.46 5.47
N THR A 72 -21.44 -14.69 5.96
CA THR A 72 -20.50 -15.76 5.57
C THR A 72 -20.66 -16.22 4.12
N ASP A 73 -21.80 -15.92 3.48
CA ASP A 73 -22.11 -16.36 2.13
C ASP A 73 -21.20 -15.70 1.06
N GLU A 74 -20.55 -14.55 1.41
CA GLU A 74 -19.55 -13.90 0.55
C GLU A 74 -18.18 -14.57 0.61
N ILE A 75 -17.95 -15.50 1.55
CA ILE A 75 -16.72 -16.30 1.60
C ILE A 75 -16.89 -17.49 0.70
N ILE A 76 -16.07 -17.55 -0.35
CA ILE A 76 -16.14 -18.57 -1.38
C ILE A 76 -14.97 -19.56 -1.30
N GLY A 77 -15.20 -20.78 -1.78
CA GLY A 77 -14.13 -21.74 -2.07
C GLY A 77 -13.44 -21.44 -3.41
N ILE A 78 -12.27 -21.99 -3.61
CA ILE A 78 -11.49 -21.79 -4.85
C ILE A 78 -12.21 -22.32 -6.09
N ASP A 79 -13.05 -23.34 -5.94
CA ASP A 79 -13.76 -23.98 -7.05
C ASP A 79 -15.07 -23.28 -7.43
N ASP A 80 -15.52 -22.32 -6.62
CA ASP A 80 -16.81 -21.64 -6.81
C ASP A 80 -16.78 -20.63 -7.96
N VAL A 81 -15.59 -20.07 -8.28
CA VAL A 81 -15.46 -19.05 -9.32
C VAL A 81 -14.26 -19.35 -10.24
N ILE A 82 -14.54 -19.86 -11.43
CA ILE A 82 -13.54 -20.30 -12.41
C ILE A 82 -12.50 -19.23 -12.73
N THR A 83 -12.92 -17.98 -12.92
CA THR A 83 -12.00 -16.88 -13.28
C THR A 83 -11.05 -16.53 -12.15
N ILE A 84 -11.43 -16.69 -10.89
CA ILE A 84 -10.55 -16.49 -9.75
C ILE A 84 -9.59 -17.68 -9.63
N LYS A 85 -10.08 -18.90 -9.82
CA LYS A 85 -9.26 -20.10 -9.81
C LYS A 85 -8.13 -20.02 -10.83
N GLU A 86 -8.43 -19.62 -12.08
CA GLU A 86 -7.40 -19.43 -13.12
C GLU A 86 -6.30 -18.46 -12.70
N ILE A 87 -6.65 -17.36 -12.02
CA ILE A 87 -5.68 -16.38 -11.53
C ILE A 87 -4.93 -16.89 -10.29
N TYR A 88 -5.64 -17.57 -9.41
CA TYR A 88 -5.06 -18.19 -8.21
C TYR A 88 -3.99 -19.21 -8.57
N ASP A 89 -4.26 -20.07 -9.57
CA ASP A 89 -3.36 -21.12 -10.04
C ASP A 89 -2.08 -20.57 -10.68
N ILE A 90 -2.11 -19.34 -11.24
CA ILE A 90 -0.90 -18.65 -11.71
C ILE A 90 0.06 -18.38 -10.55
N ASN A 91 -0.44 -18.26 -9.32
CA ASN A 91 0.33 -17.98 -8.11
C ASN A 91 1.23 -16.73 -8.26
N PHE A 92 0.68 -15.69 -8.87
CA PHE A 92 1.41 -14.48 -9.20
C PHE A 92 1.70 -13.63 -7.96
N THR A 93 2.93 -13.23 -7.79
CA THR A 93 3.35 -12.29 -6.74
C THR A 93 4.14 -11.14 -7.34
N LEU A 94 4.06 -9.96 -6.75
CA LEU A 94 4.88 -8.81 -7.15
C LEU A 94 6.16 -8.69 -6.33
N LYS A 95 6.12 -9.06 -5.05
CA LYS A 95 7.32 -9.00 -4.17
C LYS A 95 8.45 -9.83 -4.75
N ASP A 96 9.67 -9.32 -4.62
CA ASP A 96 10.92 -9.90 -5.09
C ASP A 96 11.11 -9.99 -6.61
N LYS A 97 10.11 -9.61 -7.44
CA LYS A 97 10.29 -9.55 -8.89
C LYS A 97 11.39 -8.57 -9.27
N LEU A 98 12.16 -8.99 -10.27
CA LEU A 98 13.21 -8.16 -10.86
C LEU A 98 12.58 -7.04 -11.69
N VAL A 99 13.05 -5.81 -11.49
CA VAL A 99 12.65 -4.65 -12.31
C VAL A 99 13.81 -4.26 -13.21
N ILE A 100 13.53 -4.17 -14.51
CA ILE A 100 14.48 -3.77 -15.56
C ILE A 100 13.90 -2.63 -16.39
N ASP A 101 14.76 -1.88 -17.04
CA ASP A 101 14.34 -0.90 -18.06
C ASP A 101 14.21 -1.53 -19.46
N GLU A 102 13.79 -0.72 -20.45
CA GLU A 102 13.65 -1.10 -21.85
C GLU A 102 14.96 -1.61 -22.48
N LYS A 103 16.11 -1.20 -21.90
CA LYS A 103 17.46 -1.59 -22.35
C LYS A 103 18.00 -2.81 -21.59
N ASN A 104 17.13 -3.55 -20.88
CA ASN A 104 17.47 -4.68 -20.01
C ASN A 104 18.42 -4.31 -18.84
N LYS A 105 18.56 -3.04 -18.50
CA LYS A 105 19.35 -2.63 -17.35
C LYS A 105 18.59 -2.89 -16.06
N LYS A 106 19.22 -3.59 -15.13
CA LYS A 106 18.64 -3.89 -13.81
C LYS A 106 18.46 -2.61 -13.01
N ILE A 107 17.24 -2.34 -12.56
CA ILE A 107 16.87 -1.23 -11.69
C ILE A 107 16.90 -1.68 -10.22
N GLY A 108 16.26 -2.81 -9.91
CA GLY A 108 16.18 -3.35 -8.55
C GLY A 108 15.20 -4.50 -8.42
N LYS A 109 14.69 -4.68 -7.20
CA LYS A 109 13.63 -5.66 -6.89
C LYS A 109 12.46 -4.97 -6.21
N VAL A 110 11.25 -5.46 -6.49
CA VAL A 110 10.04 -4.99 -5.80
C VAL A 110 10.09 -5.38 -4.32
N ILE A 111 9.89 -4.41 -3.44
CA ILE A 111 9.80 -4.64 -1.99
C ILE A 111 8.40 -4.38 -1.43
N GLY A 112 7.53 -3.79 -2.22
CA GLY A 112 6.15 -3.51 -1.86
C GLY A 112 5.46 -2.66 -2.92
N TYR A 113 4.20 -2.35 -2.70
CA TYR A 113 3.40 -1.53 -3.62
C TYR A 113 2.26 -0.83 -2.89
N THR A 114 1.68 0.17 -3.54
CA THR A 114 0.54 0.92 -3.04
C THR A 114 -0.68 0.74 -3.95
N LEU A 115 -1.84 0.76 -3.34
CA LEU A 115 -3.15 0.60 -3.99
C LEU A 115 -3.91 1.93 -4.00
N ALA A 116 -4.76 2.11 -5.00
CA ALA A 116 -5.84 3.08 -4.93
C ALA A 116 -6.96 2.49 -4.04
N ALA A 117 -7.31 3.20 -2.97
CA ALA A 117 -8.22 2.72 -1.93
C ALA A 117 -9.64 2.34 -2.41
N GLY A 118 -10.09 2.88 -3.55
CA GLY A 118 -11.47 2.65 -4.01
C GLY A 118 -11.65 1.46 -4.95
N ASN A 119 -10.57 0.88 -5.52
CA ASN A 119 -10.68 -0.16 -6.54
C ASN A 119 -9.56 -1.21 -6.50
N PHE A 120 -8.73 -1.20 -5.49
CA PHE A 120 -7.62 -2.14 -5.28
C PHE A 120 -6.66 -2.30 -6.47
N ILE A 121 -6.59 -1.26 -7.31
CA ILE A 121 -5.62 -1.21 -8.41
C ILE A 121 -4.27 -0.76 -7.87
N ILE A 122 -3.22 -1.51 -8.23
CA ILE A 122 -1.84 -1.19 -7.87
C ILE A 122 -1.40 0.04 -8.66
N GLN A 123 -1.01 1.10 -7.95
CA GLN A 123 -0.65 2.39 -8.52
C GLN A 123 0.84 2.65 -8.55
N GLN A 124 1.56 2.18 -7.54
CA GLN A 124 3.00 2.40 -7.44
C GLN A 124 3.69 1.15 -6.92
N LEU A 125 4.87 0.87 -7.46
CA LEU A 125 5.79 -0.14 -6.96
C LEU A 125 6.90 0.54 -6.17
N ARG A 126 7.26 -0.01 -5.02
CA ARG A 126 8.46 0.35 -4.27
C ARG A 126 9.57 -0.63 -4.63
N ILE A 127 10.68 -0.10 -5.11
CA ILE A 127 11.80 -0.87 -5.65
C ILE A 127 13.03 -0.62 -4.80
N ARG A 128 13.68 -1.68 -4.33
CA ARG A 128 15.00 -1.60 -3.69
C ARG A 128 16.07 -1.69 -4.76
N ARG A 129 16.95 -0.68 -4.79
CA ARG A 129 18.11 -0.63 -5.69
C ARG A 129 19.28 -1.45 -5.13
N PRO A 130 20.15 -2.03 -5.97
CA PRO A 130 21.41 -2.62 -5.52
C PRO A 130 22.33 -1.57 -4.90
N PHE A 131 22.98 -1.89 -3.80
CA PHE A 131 23.79 -1.00 -2.95
C PHE A 131 24.93 -0.25 -3.67
N LEU A 132 25.42 -0.77 -4.80
CA LEU A 132 26.63 -0.28 -5.49
C LEU A 132 26.45 1.02 -6.30
N LYS A 133 25.28 1.62 -6.35
CA LYS A 133 25.03 2.78 -7.25
C LYS A 133 24.39 4.01 -6.59
N SER A 134 24.23 4.03 -5.29
CA SER A 134 23.61 5.20 -4.65
C SER A 134 24.21 5.51 -3.29
N PHE A 135 24.97 6.57 -3.25
CA PHE A 135 25.15 7.38 -2.06
C PHE A 135 23.82 8.16 -1.88
N GLY A 136 22.80 7.55 -1.25
CA GLY A 136 21.50 8.18 -1.09
C GLY A 136 20.37 7.14 -1.02
N ASP A 137 19.17 7.55 -1.34
CA ASP A 137 17.96 6.75 -1.24
C ASP A 137 18.07 5.39 -1.97
N THR A 138 17.97 4.33 -1.19
CA THR A 138 18.01 2.95 -1.69
C THR A 138 16.68 2.52 -2.30
N GLU A 139 15.61 3.31 -2.12
CA GLU A 139 14.27 3.02 -2.62
C GLU A 139 13.91 3.93 -3.79
N LEU A 140 13.19 3.37 -4.75
CA LEU A 140 12.63 4.05 -5.90
C LEU A 140 11.14 3.73 -5.99
N LEU A 141 10.32 4.77 -6.23
CA LEU A 141 8.90 4.61 -6.55
C LEU A 141 8.71 4.61 -8.07
N ILE A 142 8.01 3.61 -8.58
CA ILE A 142 7.65 3.49 -9.99
C ILE A 142 6.13 3.52 -10.10
N HIS A 143 5.61 4.54 -10.77
CA HIS A 143 4.18 4.67 -11.00
C HIS A 143 3.71 3.66 -12.06
N ARG A 144 2.45 3.20 -11.94
CA ARG A 144 1.82 2.26 -12.86
C ARG A 144 1.98 2.64 -14.34
N SER A 145 1.88 3.92 -14.70
CA SER A 145 2.02 4.40 -16.08
C SER A 145 3.41 4.20 -16.68
N GLN A 146 4.40 3.90 -15.86
CA GLN A 146 5.77 3.62 -16.28
C GLN A 146 5.98 2.11 -16.55
N ILE A 147 5.05 1.25 -16.15
CA ILE A 147 5.13 -0.19 -16.38
C ILE A 147 4.77 -0.47 -17.85
N ILE A 148 5.65 -1.13 -18.58
CA ILE A 148 5.46 -1.53 -19.98
C ILE A 148 4.92 -2.96 -20.04
N LYS A 149 5.54 -3.85 -19.26
CA LYS A 149 5.22 -5.28 -19.29
C LYS A 149 5.51 -5.92 -17.94
N VAL A 150 4.62 -6.83 -17.56
CA VAL A 150 4.78 -7.71 -16.40
C VAL A 150 4.85 -9.15 -16.90
N THR A 151 5.80 -9.91 -16.38
CA THR A 151 5.97 -11.35 -16.64
C THR A 151 6.12 -12.09 -15.32
N ASP A 152 6.21 -13.41 -15.38
CA ASP A 152 6.39 -14.22 -14.18
C ASP A 152 7.70 -13.92 -13.45
N ASP A 153 8.75 -13.55 -14.17
CA ASP A 153 10.09 -13.32 -13.57
C ASP A 153 10.43 -11.85 -13.33
N LYS A 154 9.89 -10.95 -14.18
CA LYS A 154 10.35 -9.56 -14.22
C LYS A 154 9.27 -8.55 -14.62
N ILE A 155 9.53 -7.31 -14.26
CA ILE A 155 8.73 -6.15 -14.65
C ILE A 155 9.62 -5.24 -15.50
N VAL A 156 9.16 -4.92 -16.71
CA VAL A 156 9.81 -3.98 -17.63
C VAL A 156 9.15 -2.62 -17.46
N VAL A 157 9.97 -1.59 -17.22
CA VAL A 157 9.49 -0.22 -17.05
C VAL A 157 10.17 0.71 -18.05
N LYS A 158 9.53 1.83 -18.34
CA LYS A 158 10.14 2.91 -19.13
C LYS A 158 11.44 3.33 -18.47
N SER A 159 12.48 3.54 -19.28
CA SER A 159 13.74 4.08 -18.77
C SER A 159 13.42 5.33 -17.98
N ALA A 160 13.50 5.23 -16.65
CA ALA A 160 13.41 6.41 -15.81
C ALA A 160 14.59 7.30 -16.19
N THR A 161 14.33 8.36 -16.91
CA THR A 161 15.16 9.54 -16.77
C THR A 161 15.06 9.86 -15.29
N ILE A 162 16.08 9.50 -14.53
CA ILE A 162 16.19 9.85 -13.13
C ILE A 162 16.36 11.37 -13.15
N SER A 163 15.25 12.06 -13.28
CA SER A 163 15.18 13.42 -12.80
C SER A 163 15.44 13.29 -11.32
N HIS A 164 16.65 13.68 -10.91
CA HIS A 164 16.94 14.01 -9.53
C HIS A 164 16.03 15.18 -9.15
N ILE A 165 14.76 14.91 -8.96
CA ILE A 165 13.91 15.78 -8.16
C ILE A 165 14.10 15.30 -6.71
N ALA A 166 15.31 15.51 -6.22
CA ALA A 166 15.47 15.99 -4.88
C ALA A 166 15.07 17.47 -4.90
N GLU A 167 13.83 17.79 -5.21
CA GLU A 167 13.22 18.95 -4.63
C GLU A 167 13.11 18.62 -3.13
N LYS A 168 14.18 18.97 -2.43
CA LYS A 168 14.06 19.41 -1.05
C LYS A 168 13.02 20.52 -1.10
N THR A 169 11.77 20.16 -0.87
CA THR A 169 10.78 21.13 -0.40
C THR A 169 11.48 21.79 0.78
N PRO A 170 11.84 23.09 0.74
CA PRO A 170 12.41 23.72 1.91
C PRO A 170 11.37 23.53 2.99
N ILE A 171 11.73 22.85 4.05
CA ILE A 171 10.94 22.84 5.28
C ILE A 171 10.73 24.31 5.56
N PRO A 172 9.50 24.83 5.55
CA PRO A 172 9.27 26.23 5.93
C PRO A 172 9.90 26.34 7.31
N GLN A 173 10.97 27.14 7.40
CA GLN A 173 11.50 27.53 8.69
C GLN A 173 10.34 28.28 9.36
N ILE A 174 9.77 27.65 10.36
CA ILE A 174 8.82 28.32 11.26
C ILE A 174 9.69 29.34 12.00
N ASN A 175 9.86 30.50 11.40
CA ASN A 175 10.40 31.65 12.08
C ASN A 175 9.39 32.00 13.16
N SER A 176 9.78 31.72 14.41
CA SER A 176 9.11 32.13 15.63
C SER A 176 7.62 31.77 15.73
N TYR A 177 7.34 30.61 16.37
CA TYR A 177 6.03 30.36 16.95
C TYR A 177 5.88 31.29 18.18
N GLU A 178 5.22 32.44 18.02
CA GLU A 178 4.74 33.23 19.13
C GLU A 178 3.51 32.54 19.73
N ASN A 179 3.66 32.06 20.95
CA ASN A 179 2.56 31.50 21.71
C ASN A 179 1.57 32.63 22.08
N PRO A 180 0.35 32.70 21.51
CA PRO A 180 -0.61 33.78 21.74
C PRO A 180 -1.12 33.82 23.19
N PHE A 181 -0.82 32.79 23.99
CA PHE A 181 -1.20 32.71 25.40
C PHE A 181 -0.06 33.07 26.38
N ARG A 182 1.12 33.44 25.87
CA ARG A 182 2.21 33.86 26.72
C ARG A 182 1.93 35.31 27.18
N LYS A 183 1.54 35.52 28.45
CA LYS A 183 1.41 36.85 29.07
C LYS A 183 2.72 37.60 28.89
N GLN A 184 2.68 38.78 28.30
CA GLN A 184 3.82 39.68 28.22
C GLN A 184 4.33 39.99 29.63
N PRO A 185 5.65 40.04 29.86
CA PRO A 185 6.18 40.49 31.15
C PRO A 185 5.74 41.91 31.37
N ARG A 186 5.24 42.21 32.60
CA ARG A 186 4.90 43.55 32.99
C ARG A 186 6.13 44.44 32.87
N PRO A 187 6.01 45.69 32.33
CA PRO A 187 7.09 46.65 32.37
C PRO A 187 7.45 46.95 33.83
N GLN A 188 8.73 46.90 34.14
CA GLN A 188 9.23 47.30 35.45
C GLN A 188 9.01 48.81 35.62
N PRO A 189 8.61 49.28 36.80
CA PRO A 189 8.52 50.72 37.07
C PRO A 189 9.92 51.34 37.05
N GLU A 190 10.06 52.41 36.28
CA GLU A 190 11.25 53.24 36.25
C GLU A 190 11.53 53.76 37.68
N SER A 191 12.72 53.47 38.20
CA SER A 191 13.21 54.07 39.41
C SER A 191 13.51 55.56 39.15
N THR A 192 12.65 56.41 39.63
CA THR A 192 12.91 57.88 39.73
C THR A 192 13.97 58.10 40.78
N GLU A 193 15.18 58.38 40.33
CA GLU A 193 16.17 59.03 41.22
C GLU A 193 15.69 60.46 41.44
N ALA A 194 15.45 60.79 42.73
CA ALA A 194 15.23 62.13 43.15
C ALA A 194 16.52 62.66 43.85
N ASP A 195 16.92 63.86 43.44
CA ASP A 195 17.90 64.72 44.07
C ASP A 195 17.58 65.00 45.57
#